data_10d4e2d6b6809e970c04c2aaa9a97ef6
#
_entry.id   10d4e2d6b6809e970c04c2aaa9a97ef6
#
_cell.length_a   1.000
_cell.length_b   1.000
_cell.length_c   1.000
_cell.angle_alpha   90.00
_cell.angle_beta   90.00
_cell.angle_gamma   90.00
#
_symmetry.space_group_name_H-M   'P 1'
#
loop_
_entity.id
_entity.type
_entity.pdbx_description
1 polymer ?
#
loop_
_entity_poly.entity_id
_entity_poly.type
_entity_poly.pdbx_seq_one_letter_code
_entity_poly.pdbx_strand_id
1 'polypeptide(L)'
;MITVDVADTNISRTNAFRDTIEPLGWTVVSELNGKSEPEVAYSDAQQMLTANPDIEVIYCSNDPMAIAAAQAVSDAGLTPGKDVYVVGFDGQTNIFDPIDNGEILATVWQDPYGMGKISVETFLKIRDGEELEYDLPEEKRIYSDLVIIDKDNSAEYRP
;
A
#
# COMPACT_ATOMS: atom_id res chain seq x y z
N MET A 1 -9.66 1.11 -6.99
CA MET A 1 -8.95 0.87 -5.71
C MET A 1 -9.50 -0.39 -5.05
N ILE A 2 -8.64 -1.23 -4.49
CA ILE A 2 -9.00 -2.39 -3.68
C ILE A 2 -8.60 -2.09 -2.25
N THR A 3 -9.59 -2.01 -1.36
CA THR A 3 -9.46 -1.42 -0.02
C THR A 3 -9.79 -2.41 1.09
N VAL A 4 -9.69 -1.98 2.32
CA VAL A 4 -10.16 -2.70 3.52
C VAL A 4 -10.90 -1.71 4.42
N ASP A 5 -12.18 -1.91 4.62
CA ASP A 5 -13.07 -0.93 5.25
C ASP A 5 -13.16 -1.04 6.78
N VAL A 6 -12.52 -2.04 7.37
CA VAL A 6 -12.68 -2.35 8.80
C VAL A 6 -11.52 -1.90 9.69
N ALA A 7 -10.45 -1.37 9.10
CA ALA A 7 -9.28 -0.91 9.84
C ALA A 7 -9.00 0.57 9.54
N ASP A 8 -9.01 1.41 10.56
CA ASP A 8 -8.79 2.86 10.43
C ASP A 8 -7.51 3.20 9.66
N THR A 9 -6.45 2.40 9.83
CA THR A 9 -5.18 2.57 9.09
C THR A 9 -5.36 2.37 7.58
N ASN A 10 -6.13 1.37 7.16
CA ASN A 10 -6.42 1.12 5.75
C ASN A 10 -7.35 2.19 5.16
N ILE A 11 -8.35 2.63 5.92
CA ILE A 11 -9.24 3.73 5.52
C ILE A 11 -8.42 5.01 5.32
N SER A 12 -7.49 5.31 6.24
CA SER A 12 -6.60 6.47 6.12
C SER A 12 -5.71 6.40 4.88
N ARG A 13 -5.13 5.23 4.57
CA ARG A 13 -4.33 5.01 3.35
C ARG A 13 -5.15 5.26 2.09
N THR A 14 -6.36 4.72 2.04
CA THR A 14 -7.28 4.84 0.91
C THR A 14 -7.71 6.28 0.68
N ASN A 15 -8.08 6.99 1.76
CA ASN A 15 -8.46 8.39 1.69
C ASN A 15 -7.28 9.25 1.23
N ALA A 16 -6.09 9.05 1.80
CA ALA A 16 -4.89 9.80 1.41
C ALA A 16 -4.55 9.59 -0.08
N PHE A 17 -4.68 8.35 -0.59
CA PHE A 17 -4.49 8.09 -2.01
C PHE A 17 -5.48 8.87 -2.86
N ARG A 18 -6.79 8.78 -2.55
CA ARG A 18 -7.84 9.48 -3.27
C ARG A 18 -7.64 11.00 -3.23
N ASP A 19 -7.46 11.56 -2.05
CA ASP A 19 -7.32 12.99 -1.83
C ASP A 19 -6.09 13.57 -2.54
N THR A 20 -5.08 12.73 -2.80
CA THR A 20 -3.86 13.13 -3.51
C THR A 20 -4.03 13.08 -5.02
N ILE A 21 -4.69 12.06 -5.57
CA ILE A 21 -4.78 11.89 -7.03
C ILE A 21 -5.86 12.75 -7.67
N GLU A 22 -6.98 12.99 -7.00
CA GLU A 22 -8.09 13.78 -7.56
C GLU A 22 -7.69 15.20 -7.96
N PRO A 23 -6.94 15.98 -7.14
CA PRO A 23 -6.45 17.30 -7.54
C PRO A 23 -5.47 17.29 -8.72
N LEU A 24 -4.85 16.12 -9.02
CA LEU A 24 -3.97 15.93 -10.17
C LEU A 24 -4.76 15.60 -11.46
N GLY A 25 -6.09 15.56 -11.37
CA GLY A 25 -6.97 15.27 -12.51
C GLY A 25 -7.25 13.79 -12.74
N TRP A 26 -6.86 12.92 -11.81
CA TRP A 26 -7.19 11.50 -11.86
C TRP A 26 -8.56 11.24 -11.26
N THR A 27 -9.23 10.18 -11.69
CA THR A 27 -10.56 9.82 -11.22
C THR A 27 -10.57 8.40 -10.67
N VAL A 28 -11.13 8.20 -9.48
CA VAL A 28 -11.41 6.89 -8.93
C VAL A 28 -12.67 6.34 -9.59
N VAL A 29 -12.51 5.45 -10.57
CA VAL A 29 -13.62 4.87 -11.34
C VAL A 29 -14.26 3.66 -10.65
N SER A 30 -13.57 3.03 -9.71
CA SER A 30 -14.07 1.89 -8.95
C SER A 30 -13.34 1.76 -7.62
N GLU A 31 -14.09 1.39 -6.57
CA GLU A 31 -13.57 1.07 -5.25
C GLU A 31 -14.32 -0.14 -4.69
N LEU A 32 -13.59 -1.20 -4.36
CA LEU A 32 -14.13 -2.45 -3.85
C LEU A 32 -13.38 -2.88 -2.59
N ASN A 33 -14.08 -3.57 -1.68
CA ASN A 33 -13.51 -4.03 -0.42
C ASN A 33 -12.94 -5.44 -0.57
N GLY A 34 -11.63 -5.54 -0.78
CA GLY A 34 -10.87 -6.79 -0.89
C GLY A 34 -10.69 -7.55 0.41
N LYS A 35 -11.13 -7.01 1.56
CA LYS A 35 -11.15 -7.64 2.90
C LYS A 35 -9.79 -8.15 3.41
N SER A 36 -8.69 -7.70 2.84
CA SER A 36 -7.34 -8.28 3.01
C SER A 36 -7.24 -9.75 2.54
N GLU A 37 -8.13 -10.21 1.69
CA GLU A 37 -8.18 -11.57 1.17
C GLU A 37 -7.73 -11.57 -0.31
N PRO A 38 -6.61 -12.23 -0.67
CA PRO A 38 -6.10 -12.24 -2.04
C PRO A 38 -7.12 -12.73 -3.08
N GLU A 39 -7.91 -13.75 -2.75
CA GLU A 39 -8.93 -14.31 -3.65
C GLU A 39 -10.06 -13.31 -3.93
N VAL A 40 -10.45 -12.51 -2.93
CA VAL A 40 -11.45 -11.45 -3.09
C VAL A 40 -10.85 -10.33 -3.94
N ALA A 41 -9.63 -9.90 -3.64
CA ALA A 41 -8.94 -8.85 -4.40
C ALA A 41 -8.72 -9.24 -5.88
N TYR A 42 -8.40 -10.50 -6.16
CA TYR A 42 -8.33 -11.02 -7.52
C TYR A 42 -9.67 -10.89 -8.26
N SER A 43 -10.76 -11.33 -7.63
CA SER A 43 -12.11 -11.22 -8.20
C SER A 43 -12.54 -9.76 -8.40
N ASP A 44 -12.22 -8.89 -7.45
CA ASP A 44 -12.47 -7.45 -7.51
C ASP A 44 -11.72 -6.81 -8.68
N ALA A 45 -10.43 -7.15 -8.86
CA ALA A 45 -9.64 -6.66 -9.97
C ALA A 45 -10.20 -7.10 -11.32
N GLN A 46 -10.62 -8.36 -11.48
CA GLN A 46 -11.28 -8.84 -12.69
C GLN A 46 -12.57 -8.07 -12.99
N GLN A 47 -13.37 -7.81 -11.95
CA GLN A 47 -14.60 -7.03 -12.08
C GLN A 47 -14.29 -5.58 -12.50
N MET A 48 -13.30 -4.94 -11.89
CA MET A 48 -12.86 -3.58 -12.22
C MET A 48 -12.42 -3.47 -13.67
N LEU A 49 -11.55 -4.39 -14.12
CA LEU A 49 -11.02 -4.41 -15.50
C LEU A 49 -12.13 -4.64 -16.53
N THR A 50 -13.11 -5.50 -16.21
CA THR A 50 -14.24 -5.77 -17.09
C THR A 50 -15.17 -4.56 -17.20
N ALA A 51 -15.45 -3.89 -16.08
CA ALA A 51 -16.37 -2.76 -16.04
C ALA A 51 -15.74 -1.45 -16.57
N ASN A 52 -14.43 -1.33 -16.46
CA ASN A 52 -13.69 -0.12 -16.83
C ASN A 52 -12.41 -0.51 -17.59
N PRO A 53 -12.47 -0.79 -18.89
CA PRO A 53 -11.33 -1.27 -19.66
C PRO A 53 -10.20 -0.26 -19.80
N ASP A 54 -10.44 1.01 -19.49
CA ASP A 54 -9.46 2.10 -19.54
C ASP A 54 -8.76 2.37 -18.19
N ILE A 55 -8.84 1.44 -17.23
CA ILE A 55 -8.10 1.56 -15.97
C ILE A 55 -6.60 1.59 -16.24
N GLU A 56 -5.94 2.64 -15.74
CA GLU A 56 -4.48 2.79 -15.84
C GLU A 56 -3.76 2.32 -14.55
N VAL A 57 -4.40 2.45 -13.38
CA VAL A 57 -3.79 2.12 -12.08
C VAL A 57 -4.76 1.37 -11.19
N ILE A 58 -4.29 0.30 -10.55
CA ILE A 58 -4.96 -0.37 -9.44
C ILE A 58 -4.13 -0.13 -8.17
N TYR A 59 -4.67 0.66 -7.25
CA TYR A 59 -4.13 0.81 -5.90
C TYR A 59 -4.74 -0.27 -5.00
N CYS A 60 -3.88 -0.95 -4.23
CA CYS A 60 -4.28 -1.91 -3.20
C CYS A 60 -3.75 -1.46 -1.85
N SER A 61 -4.58 -1.49 -0.81
CA SER A 61 -4.21 -1.03 0.53
C SER A 61 -3.28 -2.00 1.29
N ASN A 62 -2.93 -3.15 0.69
CA ASN A 62 -1.85 -4.03 1.15
C ASN A 62 -1.26 -4.87 0.01
N ASP A 63 -0.08 -5.47 0.25
CA ASP A 63 0.68 -6.22 -0.74
C ASP A 63 0.03 -7.53 -1.20
N PRO A 64 -0.58 -8.37 -0.33
CA PRO A 64 -1.25 -9.58 -0.79
C PRO A 64 -2.35 -9.32 -1.81
N MET A 65 -3.11 -8.22 -1.63
CA MET A 65 -4.12 -7.80 -2.60
C MET A 65 -3.50 -7.26 -3.89
N ALA A 66 -2.36 -6.55 -3.81
CA ALA A 66 -1.65 -6.05 -4.98
C ALA A 66 -1.12 -7.19 -5.86
N ILE A 67 -0.55 -8.23 -5.25
CA ILE A 67 -0.08 -9.43 -5.98
C ILE A 67 -1.26 -10.11 -6.69
N ALA A 68 -2.39 -10.26 -6.02
CA ALA A 68 -3.58 -10.86 -6.59
C ALA A 68 -4.17 -10.01 -7.74
N ALA A 69 -4.15 -8.68 -7.60
CA ALA A 69 -4.59 -7.76 -8.64
C ALA A 69 -3.66 -7.81 -9.87
N ALA A 70 -2.34 -7.87 -9.68
CA ALA A 70 -1.39 -8.03 -10.79
C ALA A 70 -1.62 -9.35 -11.55
N GLN A 71 -1.92 -10.45 -10.85
CA GLN A 71 -2.29 -11.71 -11.49
C GLN A 71 -3.60 -11.58 -12.30
N ALA A 72 -4.61 -10.88 -11.76
CA ALA A 72 -5.87 -10.65 -12.48
C ALA A 72 -5.67 -9.81 -13.76
N VAL A 73 -4.75 -8.83 -13.73
CA VAL A 73 -4.35 -8.06 -14.91
C VAL A 73 -3.76 -8.99 -15.99
N SER A 74 -2.83 -9.88 -15.58
CA SER A 74 -2.21 -10.87 -16.49
C SER A 74 -3.24 -11.82 -17.10
N ASP A 75 -4.17 -12.33 -16.29
CA ASP A 75 -5.20 -13.28 -16.73
C ASP A 75 -6.25 -12.62 -17.64
N ALA A 76 -6.41 -11.30 -17.55
CA ALA A 76 -7.22 -10.50 -18.47
C ALA A 76 -6.53 -10.28 -19.83
N GLY A 77 -5.30 -10.80 -20.03
CA GLY A 77 -4.52 -10.64 -21.26
C GLY A 77 -3.79 -9.29 -21.35
N LEU A 78 -3.73 -8.54 -20.25
CA LEU A 78 -2.98 -7.28 -20.13
C LEU A 78 -1.61 -7.54 -19.48
N THR A 79 -0.70 -6.60 -19.63
CA THR A 79 0.64 -6.66 -19.03
C THR A 79 0.68 -5.78 -17.78
N PRO A 80 0.74 -6.35 -16.56
CA PRO A 80 0.91 -5.54 -15.35
C PRO A 80 2.25 -4.78 -15.42
N GLY A 81 2.24 -3.56 -14.89
CA GLY A 81 3.39 -2.65 -14.97
C GLY A 81 3.60 -1.97 -16.32
N LYS A 82 2.75 -2.25 -17.32
CA LYS A 82 2.79 -1.63 -18.64
C LYS A 82 1.41 -1.13 -19.08
N ASP A 83 0.45 -2.03 -19.19
CA ASP A 83 -0.92 -1.70 -19.62
C ASP A 83 -1.75 -1.22 -18.41
N VAL A 84 -1.52 -1.81 -17.24
CA VAL A 84 -2.10 -1.41 -15.96
C VAL A 84 -1.02 -1.42 -14.87
N TYR A 85 -0.80 -0.31 -14.21
CA TYR A 85 0.10 -0.23 -13.07
C TYR A 85 -0.58 -0.72 -11.81
N VAL A 86 0.12 -1.53 -11.01
CA VAL A 86 -0.36 -1.98 -9.70
C VAL A 86 0.57 -1.46 -8.62
N VAL A 87 -0.01 -0.92 -7.55
CA VAL A 87 0.73 -0.45 -6.38
C VAL A 87 0.18 -1.07 -5.10
N GLY A 88 1.08 -1.42 -4.18
CA GLY A 88 0.79 -2.06 -2.91
C GLY A 88 1.10 -1.19 -1.70
N PHE A 89 1.01 -1.80 -0.53
CA PHE A 89 1.38 -1.22 0.75
C PHE A 89 1.75 -2.34 1.73
N ASP A 90 2.72 -2.14 2.57
CA ASP A 90 3.29 -2.87 3.70
C ASP A 90 4.77 -3.22 3.50
N GLY A 91 5.24 -3.54 2.28
CA GLY A 91 6.61 -3.98 2.01
C GLY A 91 6.87 -5.42 2.47
N GLN A 92 5.89 -6.31 2.29
CA GLN A 92 6.04 -7.73 2.68
C GLN A 92 7.04 -8.45 1.79
N THR A 93 7.69 -9.50 2.33
CA THR A 93 8.75 -10.25 1.63
C THR A 93 8.34 -10.75 0.24
N ASN A 94 7.09 -11.12 0.05
CA ASN A 94 6.58 -11.70 -1.19
C ASN A 94 6.30 -10.68 -2.30
N ILE A 95 6.39 -9.36 -2.02
CA ILE A 95 6.16 -8.30 -3.02
C ILE A 95 7.41 -8.02 -3.87
N PHE A 96 8.60 -8.36 -3.37
CA PHE A 96 9.86 -8.00 -4.02
C PHE A 96 10.05 -8.64 -5.39
N ASP A 97 9.73 -9.94 -5.54
CA ASP A 97 9.84 -10.61 -6.84
C ASP A 97 8.91 -9.99 -7.89
N PRO A 98 7.61 -9.74 -7.61
CA PRO A 98 6.74 -8.98 -8.51
C PRO A 98 7.24 -7.58 -8.88
N ILE A 99 7.87 -6.85 -7.94
CA ILE A 99 8.48 -5.54 -8.21
C ILE A 99 9.67 -5.69 -9.16
N ASP A 100 10.59 -6.61 -8.87
CA ASP A 100 11.77 -6.85 -9.70
C ASP A 100 11.43 -7.31 -11.11
N ASN A 101 10.36 -8.10 -11.25
CA ASN A 101 9.80 -8.52 -12.54
C ASN A 101 9.06 -7.41 -13.27
N GLY A 102 8.74 -6.28 -12.60
CA GLY A 102 7.99 -5.17 -13.16
C GLY A 102 6.48 -5.41 -13.23
N GLU A 103 5.96 -6.40 -12.52
CA GLU A 103 4.53 -6.72 -12.43
C GLU A 103 3.82 -5.76 -11.47
N ILE A 104 4.53 -5.31 -10.43
CA ILE A 104 4.08 -4.30 -9.46
C ILE A 104 5.03 -3.11 -9.55
N LEU A 105 4.47 -1.90 -9.63
CA LEU A 105 5.24 -0.68 -9.77
C LEU A 105 6.02 -0.36 -8.51
N ALA A 106 5.35 -0.40 -7.36
CA ALA A 106 5.93 -0.06 -6.07
C ALA A 106 5.06 -0.53 -4.90
N THR A 107 5.65 -0.57 -3.71
CA THR A 107 4.96 -0.68 -2.44
C THR A 107 5.48 0.35 -1.44
N VAL A 108 4.70 0.68 -0.42
CA VAL A 108 5.14 1.52 0.70
C VAL A 108 5.54 0.63 1.86
N TRP A 109 6.82 0.59 2.17
CA TRP A 109 7.35 -0.16 3.32
C TRP A 109 7.20 0.62 4.62
N GLN A 110 6.81 -0.05 5.70
CA GLN A 110 6.41 0.57 6.97
C GLN A 110 7.45 0.43 8.09
N ASP A 111 8.67 0.12 7.87
CA ASP A 111 9.69 -0.09 8.93
C ASP A 111 9.14 -0.72 10.24
N PRO A 112 8.73 -1.99 10.24
CA PRO A 112 8.17 -2.62 11.44
C PRO A 112 9.19 -2.72 12.60
N TYR A 113 10.48 -2.76 12.29
CA TYR A 113 11.54 -2.74 13.31
C TYR A 113 11.60 -1.37 14.00
N GLY A 114 11.59 -0.28 13.24
CA GLY A 114 11.57 1.08 13.77
C GLY A 114 10.32 1.35 14.60
N MET A 115 9.16 0.88 14.18
CA MET A 115 7.91 0.95 14.96
C MET A 115 8.07 0.29 16.34
N GLY A 116 8.63 -0.92 16.39
CA GLY A 116 8.89 -1.63 17.64
C GLY A 116 9.88 -0.88 18.54
N LYS A 117 10.96 -0.37 17.95
CA LYS A 117 11.97 0.43 18.63
C LYS A 117 11.38 1.70 19.23
N ILE A 118 10.68 2.51 18.45
CA ILE A 118 10.01 3.75 18.88
C ILE A 118 9.05 3.46 20.05
N SER A 119 8.30 2.36 19.99
CA SER A 119 7.36 1.98 21.06
C SER A 119 8.07 1.77 22.40
N VAL A 120 9.22 1.07 22.39
CA VAL A 120 10.01 0.84 23.63
C VAL A 120 10.65 2.13 24.10
N GLU A 121 11.27 2.92 23.23
CA GLU A 121 11.90 4.20 23.58
C GLU A 121 10.90 5.19 24.16
N THR A 122 9.70 5.27 23.58
CA THR A 122 8.60 6.10 24.08
C THR A 122 8.16 5.64 25.48
N PHE A 123 8.00 4.33 25.68
CA PHE A 123 7.67 3.76 26.99
C PHE A 123 8.71 4.14 28.05
N LEU A 124 10.01 4.01 27.72
CA LEU A 124 11.09 4.33 28.67
C LEU A 124 11.08 5.81 29.05
N LYS A 125 10.92 6.70 28.08
CA LYS A 125 10.82 8.16 28.34
C LYS A 125 9.64 8.49 29.26
N ILE A 126 8.45 7.91 29.01
CA ILE A 126 7.27 8.11 29.86
C ILE A 126 7.54 7.61 31.30
N ARG A 127 8.12 6.42 31.43
CA ARG A 127 8.45 5.83 32.74
C ARG A 127 9.40 6.73 33.54
N ASP A 128 10.37 7.33 32.89
CA ASP A 128 11.43 8.13 33.49
C ASP A 128 11.01 9.61 33.69
N GLY A 129 9.78 9.95 33.27
CA GLY A 129 9.22 11.30 33.42
C GLY A 129 9.81 12.31 32.41
N GLU A 130 10.38 11.85 31.33
CA GLU A 130 10.91 12.69 30.26
C GLU A 130 9.79 13.22 29.35
N GLU A 131 10.01 14.39 28.76
CA GLU A 131 9.10 14.93 27.77
C GLU A 131 9.23 14.17 26.43
N LEU A 132 8.08 13.95 25.78
CA LEU A 132 8.04 13.36 24.45
C LEU A 132 8.03 14.45 23.38
N GLU A 133 8.85 14.25 22.37
CA GLU A 133 8.77 15.00 21.12
C GLU A 133 7.78 14.30 20.18
N TYR A 134 6.87 15.07 19.61
CA TYR A 134 5.85 14.57 18.68
C TYR A 134 6.03 15.20 17.32
N ASP A 135 5.93 14.38 16.26
CA ASP A 135 5.90 14.87 14.88
C ASP A 135 4.62 15.67 14.60
N LEU A 136 3.52 15.27 15.23
CA LEU A 136 2.25 15.99 15.23
C LEU A 136 1.80 16.25 16.68
N PRO A 137 2.22 17.37 17.32
CA PRO A 137 1.99 17.63 18.73
C PRO A 137 0.53 17.68 19.17
N GLU A 138 -0.34 18.22 18.31
CA GLU A 138 -1.77 18.37 18.59
C GLU A 138 -2.47 17.01 18.76
N GLU A 139 -2.01 15.99 18.03
CA GLU A 139 -2.54 14.63 18.07
C GLU A 139 -1.66 13.67 18.87
N LYS A 140 -0.54 14.15 19.40
CA LYS A 140 0.48 13.37 20.12
C LYS A 140 0.97 12.17 19.32
N ARG A 141 1.23 12.37 18.02
CA ARG A 141 1.71 11.32 17.12
C ARG A 141 3.22 11.37 16.96
N ILE A 142 3.82 10.19 16.96
CA ILE A 142 5.20 9.93 16.55
C ILE A 142 5.13 8.97 15.37
N TYR A 143 5.80 9.33 14.26
CA TYR A 143 5.78 8.54 13.04
C TYR A 143 7.05 7.68 12.95
N SER A 144 6.90 6.51 12.36
CA SER A 144 8.02 5.76 11.79
C SER A 144 8.26 6.19 10.34
N ASP A 145 9.45 5.95 9.87
CA ASP A 145 9.79 6.21 8.48
C ASP A 145 8.96 5.33 7.53
N LEU A 146 8.56 5.93 6.41
CA LEU A 146 7.95 5.22 5.29
C LEU A 146 8.90 5.30 4.09
N VAL A 147 9.09 4.18 3.41
CA VAL A 147 9.95 4.11 2.22
C VAL A 147 9.14 3.57 1.05
N ILE A 148 9.22 4.25 -0.09
CA ILE A 148 8.70 3.70 -1.34
C ILE A 148 9.75 2.72 -1.87
N ILE A 149 9.34 1.47 -2.03
CA ILE A 149 10.14 0.43 -2.63
C ILE A 149 9.65 0.20 -4.06
N ASP A 150 10.56 0.35 -4.98
CA ASP A 150 10.38 0.09 -6.40
C ASP A 150 11.52 -0.78 -6.93
N LYS A 151 11.60 -0.94 -8.25
CA LYS A 151 12.63 -1.75 -8.89
C LYS A 151 14.06 -1.23 -8.67
N ASP A 152 14.21 0.08 -8.45
CA ASP A 152 15.54 0.70 -8.36
C ASP A 152 16.18 0.48 -6.99
N ASN A 153 15.37 0.30 -5.93
CA ASN A 153 15.86 0.15 -4.55
C ASN A 153 15.45 -1.17 -3.87
N SER A 154 14.67 -2.02 -4.50
CA SER A 154 14.14 -3.27 -3.91
C SER A 154 15.23 -4.14 -3.28
N ALA A 155 16.42 -4.21 -3.90
CA ALA A 155 17.55 -5.01 -3.42
C ALA A 155 18.09 -4.57 -2.05
N GLU A 156 17.89 -3.29 -1.66
CA GLU A 156 18.36 -2.74 -0.39
C GLU A 156 17.45 -3.13 0.78
N TYR A 157 16.17 -3.41 0.51
CA TYR A 157 15.13 -3.68 1.50
C TYR A 157 14.69 -5.14 1.53
N ARG A 158 15.18 -5.95 0.61
CA ARG A 158 14.91 -7.39 0.59
C ARG A 158 15.54 -8.06 1.83
N PRO A 159 14.76 -8.79 2.67
CA PRO A 159 15.25 -9.44 3.88
C PRO A 159 16.21 -10.59 3.59
#